data_6136058fa8abee784ed007c79fcf2e77
#
_entry.id   6136058fa8abee784ed007c79fcf2e77
#
_cell.length_a   1.000
_cell.length_b   1.000
_cell.length_c   1.000
_cell.angle_alpha   90.00
_cell.angle_beta   90.00
_cell.angle_gamma   90.00
#
_symmetry.space_group_name_H-M   'P 1'
#
loop_
_entity.id
_entity.type
_entity.pdbx_description
1 polymer ?
#
loop_
_entity_poly.entity_id
_entity_poly.type
_entity_poly.pdbx_seq_one_letter_code
_entity_poly.pdbx_strand_id
1 'polypeptide(L)'
;MTICEWPTTPLYQDYHDYEWGRPIHDDQHQFEHLCLESLQCGLSWLMILNKRNIIRECFDHFDIDAVAAYGESDIEHIMQTEGMLKYRPKIEAIINNAAAFKRIQSEFGSFCNYIWGFTNHKTIIYENHPEGHFPTKNGLSTRISKDLKQRGFKFVGPVTIYSHLQASGLINDHGKDCPCFKEINKTADIVRLPVDDEA
;
A
#
# COMPACT_ATOMS: atom_id res chain seq x y z
N MET A 1 -4.93 6.04 27.00
CA MET A 1 -5.03 6.80 25.71
C MET A 1 -4.15 6.08 24.73
N THR A 2 -4.74 5.32 23.83
CA THR A 2 -3.98 4.64 22.76
C THR A 2 -3.94 5.53 21.54
N ILE A 3 -3.07 6.51 21.58
CA ILE A 3 -2.59 7.22 20.40
C ILE A 3 -1.68 6.25 19.66
N CYS A 4 -1.65 6.32 18.33
CA CYS A 4 -0.71 5.53 17.53
C CYS A 4 0.73 5.86 17.97
N GLU A 5 1.42 4.93 18.61
CA GLU A 5 2.75 5.17 19.22
C GLU A 5 3.92 4.84 18.27
N TRP A 6 3.62 4.34 17.07
CA TRP A 6 4.65 3.91 16.13
C TRP A 6 5.40 5.03 15.37
N PRO A 7 4.87 6.27 15.20
CA PRO A 7 5.64 7.35 14.59
C PRO A 7 6.71 7.87 15.58
N THR A 8 7.98 7.60 15.28
CA THR A 8 9.11 7.92 16.17
C THR A 8 9.99 9.06 15.68
N THR A 9 9.73 9.57 14.47
CA THR A 9 10.50 10.68 13.86
C THR A 9 9.53 11.67 13.20
N PRO A 10 9.94 12.94 12.94
CA PRO A 10 9.07 13.90 12.24
C PRO A 10 8.55 13.38 10.90
N LEU A 11 9.41 12.78 10.08
CA LEU A 11 8.99 12.19 8.79
C LEU A 11 7.94 11.09 8.96
N TYR A 12 8.08 10.29 10.00
CA TYR A 12 7.15 9.20 10.28
C TYR A 12 5.83 9.75 10.83
N GLN A 13 5.89 10.84 11.62
CA GLN A 13 4.70 11.54 12.11
C GLN A 13 3.93 12.20 10.96
N ASP A 14 4.63 12.86 10.04
CA ASP A 14 4.01 13.47 8.85
C ASP A 14 3.30 12.41 8.01
N TYR A 15 3.93 11.26 7.78
CA TYR A 15 3.31 10.14 7.07
C TYR A 15 2.03 9.66 7.78
N HIS A 16 2.08 9.49 9.10
CA HIS A 16 0.93 9.08 9.91
C HIS A 16 -0.21 10.10 9.85
N ASP A 17 0.10 11.39 9.99
CA ASP A 17 -0.91 12.43 10.15
C ASP A 17 -1.57 12.81 8.83
N TYR A 18 -0.83 12.75 7.72
CA TYR A 18 -1.30 13.29 6.44
C TYR A 18 -1.51 12.27 5.35
N GLU A 19 -1.05 11.02 5.51
CA GLU A 19 -1.10 10.03 4.44
C GLU A 19 -1.70 8.69 4.88
N TRP A 20 -1.16 8.05 5.91
CA TRP A 20 -1.57 6.71 6.32
C TRP A 20 -3.04 6.65 6.74
N GLY A 21 -3.78 5.66 6.20
CA GLY A 21 -5.19 5.45 6.50
C GLY A 21 -6.16 6.38 5.76
N ARG A 22 -5.66 7.31 4.94
CA ARG A 22 -6.53 8.19 4.14
C ARG A 22 -6.96 7.49 2.86
N PRO A 23 -8.27 7.50 2.53
CA PRO A 23 -8.78 6.84 1.32
C PRO A 23 -8.13 7.39 0.04
N ILE A 24 -7.49 6.51 -0.72
CA ILE A 24 -6.87 6.81 -2.00
C ILE A 24 -7.77 6.32 -3.13
N HIS A 25 -8.24 7.23 -3.96
CA HIS A 25 -9.07 6.97 -5.13
C HIS A 25 -8.40 7.37 -6.46
N ASP A 26 -7.09 7.46 -6.45
CA ASP A 26 -6.24 7.75 -7.59
C ASP A 26 -5.32 6.56 -7.89
N ASP A 27 -5.29 6.11 -9.15
CA ASP A 27 -4.55 4.91 -9.54
C ASP A 27 -3.03 5.09 -9.43
N GLN A 28 -2.48 6.26 -9.67
CA GLN A 28 -1.05 6.51 -9.54
C GLN A 28 -0.60 6.44 -8.09
N HIS A 29 -1.36 7.04 -7.17
CA HIS A 29 -1.10 6.92 -5.74
C HIS A 29 -1.28 5.48 -5.23
N GLN A 30 -2.29 4.74 -5.71
CA GLN A 30 -2.43 3.32 -5.41
C GLN A 30 -1.22 2.51 -5.89
N PHE A 31 -0.73 2.79 -7.10
CA PHE A 31 0.44 2.12 -7.64
C PHE A 31 1.71 2.46 -6.84
N GLU A 32 1.94 3.75 -6.51
CA GLU A 32 3.05 4.16 -5.65
C GLU A 32 3.05 3.39 -4.32
N HIS A 33 1.92 3.39 -3.59
CA HIS A 33 1.83 2.71 -2.31
C HIS A 33 2.08 1.20 -2.43
N LEU A 34 1.49 0.54 -3.44
CA LEU A 34 1.70 -0.89 -3.66
C LEU A 34 3.18 -1.21 -3.96
N CYS A 35 3.87 -0.35 -4.71
CA CYS A 35 5.30 -0.48 -5.01
C CYS A 35 6.15 -0.29 -3.76
N LEU A 36 5.87 0.74 -2.95
CA LEU A 36 6.60 1.01 -1.72
C LEU A 36 6.44 -0.12 -0.71
N GLU A 37 5.24 -0.69 -0.55
CA GLU A 37 4.97 -1.86 0.30
C GLU A 37 5.69 -3.11 -0.22
N SER A 38 5.74 -3.31 -1.53
CA SER A 38 6.49 -4.42 -2.14
C SER A 38 8.01 -4.26 -1.93
N LEU A 39 8.54 -3.04 -2.01
CA LEU A 39 9.93 -2.73 -1.70
C LEU A 39 10.24 -2.93 -0.22
N GLN A 40 9.29 -2.64 0.67
CA GLN A 40 9.44 -2.74 2.12
C GLN A 40 9.67 -4.18 2.60
N CYS A 41 9.23 -5.21 1.87
CA CYS A 41 9.39 -6.60 2.29
C CYS A 41 10.79 -6.91 2.85
N GLY A 42 10.89 -7.17 4.16
CA GLY A 42 12.14 -7.42 4.86
C GLY A 42 12.95 -6.18 5.25
N LEU A 43 12.39 -4.97 5.11
CA LEU A 43 12.99 -3.69 5.48
C LEU A 43 12.07 -2.94 6.45
N SER A 44 12.57 -1.89 7.10
CA SER A 44 11.72 -1.00 7.91
C SER A 44 11.00 0.02 7.01
N TRP A 45 9.75 0.38 7.39
CA TRP A 45 9.00 1.39 6.67
C TRP A 45 9.69 2.77 6.69
N LEU A 46 10.30 3.14 7.80
CA LEU A 46 11.08 4.36 7.91
C LEU A 46 12.24 4.41 6.88
N MET A 47 12.87 3.27 6.57
CA MET A 47 13.89 3.21 5.51
C MET A 47 13.27 3.51 4.14
N ILE A 48 12.08 3.00 3.85
CA ILE A 48 11.36 3.29 2.61
C ILE A 48 11.01 4.77 2.52
N LEU A 49 10.46 5.36 3.57
CA LEU A 49 10.13 6.80 3.61
C LEU A 49 11.37 7.69 3.39
N ASN A 50 12.49 7.37 4.03
CA ASN A 50 13.75 8.10 3.83
C ASN A 50 14.29 8.01 2.39
N LYS A 51 13.94 6.94 1.67
CA LYS A 51 14.37 6.72 0.29
C LYS A 51 13.29 7.07 -0.74
N ARG A 52 12.10 7.51 -0.31
CA ARG A 52 10.94 7.68 -1.19
C ARG A 52 11.22 8.61 -2.37
N ASN A 53 11.96 9.68 -2.16
CA ASN A 53 12.27 10.63 -3.24
C ASN A 53 13.13 9.97 -4.32
N ILE A 54 14.22 9.28 -3.95
CA ILE A 54 15.06 8.59 -4.92
C ILE A 54 14.31 7.43 -5.59
N ILE A 55 13.41 6.75 -4.88
CA ILE A 55 12.56 5.71 -5.47
C ILE A 55 11.60 6.33 -6.49
N ARG A 56 10.96 7.46 -6.18
CA ARG A 56 10.11 8.20 -7.12
C ARG A 56 10.85 8.61 -8.38
N GLU A 57 12.04 9.17 -8.25
CA GLU A 57 12.89 9.55 -9.39
C GLU A 57 13.25 8.33 -10.25
N CYS A 58 13.61 7.21 -9.63
CA CYS A 58 13.97 5.96 -10.33
C CYS A 58 12.81 5.30 -11.07
N PHE A 59 11.58 5.57 -10.68
CA PHE A 59 10.37 4.99 -11.28
C PHE A 59 9.45 6.05 -11.91
N ASP A 60 10.02 7.13 -12.49
CA ASP A 60 9.28 8.19 -13.19
C ASP A 60 8.05 8.67 -12.38
N HIS A 61 8.24 8.93 -11.07
CA HIS A 61 7.18 9.32 -10.14
C HIS A 61 5.99 8.35 -10.13
N PHE A 62 6.27 7.08 -10.39
CA PHE A 62 5.29 5.99 -10.50
C PHE A 62 4.25 6.20 -11.62
N ASP A 63 4.68 6.83 -12.73
CA ASP A 63 3.91 6.80 -13.96
C ASP A 63 3.79 5.35 -14.45
N ILE A 64 2.57 4.84 -14.45
CA ILE A 64 2.29 3.41 -14.69
C ILE A 64 2.68 3.02 -16.11
N ASP A 65 2.45 3.90 -17.08
CA ASP A 65 2.76 3.63 -18.50
C ASP A 65 4.27 3.63 -18.73
N ALA A 66 4.98 4.60 -18.17
CA ALA A 66 6.43 4.67 -18.23
C ALA A 66 7.07 3.42 -17.57
N VAL A 67 6.71 3.11 -16.34
CA VAL A 67 7.26 1.97 -15.59
C VAL A 67 6.96 0.64 -16.28
N ALA A 68 5.77 0.48 -16.87
CA ALA A 68 5.41 -0.74 -17.59
C ALA A 68 6.23 -0.93 -18.89
N ALA A 69 6.85 0.13 -19.41
CA ALA A 69 7.69 0.10 -20.62
C ALA A 69 9.18 -0.11 -20.32
N TYR A 70 9.60 -0.12 -19.05
CA TYR A 70 11.01 -0.29 -18.67
C TYR A 70 11.58 -1.60 -19.17
N GLY A 71 12.82 -1.52 -19.67
CA GLY A 71 13.64 -2.63 -20.13
C GLY A 71 14.90 -2.84 -19.27
N GLU A 72 15.84 -3.62 -19.81
CA GLU A 72 17.07 -3.97 -19.11
C GLU A 72 17.93 -2.74 -18.77
N SER A 73 18.01 -1.76 -19.67
CA SER A 73 18.77 -0.52 -19.45
C SER A 73 18.26 0.28 -18.26
N ASP A 74 16.95 0.31 -18.07
CA ASP A 74 16.32 1.03 -16.95
C ASP A 74 16.59 0.31 -15.63
N ILE A 75 16.53 -1.03 -15.63
CA ILE A 75 16.87 -1.85 -14.48
C ILE A 75 18.34 -1.63 -14.08
N GLU A 76 19.26 -1.63 -15.04
CA GLU A 76 20.68 -1.36 -14.79
C GLU A 76 20.92 0.04 -14.25
N HIS A 77 20.24 1.05 -14.80
CA HIS A 77 20.29 2.43 -14.31
C HIS A 77 19.83 2.50 -12.85
N ILE A 78 18.67 1.92 -12.51
CA ILE A 78 18.14 1.87 -11.15
C ILE A 78 19.13 1.16 -10.20
N MET A 79 19.70 0.04 -10.63
CA MET A 79 20.69 -0.74 -9.84
C MET A 79 21.98 0.05 -9.58
N GLN A 80 22.37 0.99 -10.46
CA GLN A 80 23.55 1.83 -10.31
C GLN A 80 23.27 3.13 -9.54
N THR A 81 22.02 3.57 -9.46
CA THR A 81 21.64 4.82 -8.82
C THR A 81 22.04 4.81 -7.34
N GLU A 82 22.77 5.85 -6.93
CA GLU A 82 23.19 6.02 -5.53
C GLU A 82 21.97 6.21 -4.63
N GLY A 83 21.99 5.61 -3.47
CA GLY A 83 20.89 5.72 -2.51
C GLY A 83 19.71 4.77 -2.77
N MET A 84 19.59 4.18 -3.97
CA MET A 84 18.51 3.25 -4.30
C MET A 84 18.68 1.89 -3.59
N LEU A 85 17.57 1.16 -3.45
CA LEU A 85 17.53 -0.21 -2.96
C LEU A 85 17.99 -1.18 -4.08
N LYS A 86 19.22 -1.71 -3.94
CA LYS A 86 19.89 -2.52 -4.97
C LYS A 86 19.50 -3.99 -4.88
N TYR A 87 18.22 -4.30 -5.08
CA TYR A 87 17.73 -5.68 -5.13
C TYR A 87 16.91 -5.91 -6.40
N ARG A 88 17.58 -6.38 -7.44
CA ARG A 88 17.03 -6.56 -8.78
C ARG A 88 15.68 -7.27 -8.83
N PRO A 89 15.42 -8.37 -8.09
CA PRO A 89 14.11 -9.04 -8.16
C PRO A 89 12.93 -8.15 -7.75
N LYS A 90 13.13 -7.17 -6.85
CA LYS A 90 12.06 -6.21 -6.48
C LYS A 90 11.87 -5.15 -7.55
N ILE A 91 12.93 -4.69 -8.21
CA ILE A 91 12.86 -3.75 -9.33
C ILE A 91 12.07 -4.38 -10.49
N GLU A 92 12.46 -5.59 -10.89
CA GLU A 92 11.74 -6.37 -11.92
C GLU A 92 10.28 -6.63 -11.54
N ALA A 93 10.01 -6.85 -10.25
CA ALA A 93 8.64 -7.04 -9.76
C ALA A 93 7.79 -5.78 -9.92
N ILE A 94 8.33 -4.58 -9.67
CA ILE A 94 7.60 -3.31 -9.87
C ILE A 94 7.24 -3.14 -11.34
N ILE A 95 8.17 -3.39 -12.26
CA ILE A 95 7.93 -3.30 -13.71
C ILE A 95 6.84 -4.30 -14.14
N ASN A 96 6.96 -5.55 -13.68
CA ASN A 96 5.92 -6.56 -13.93
C ASN A 96 4.56 -6.15 -13.34
N ASN A 97 4.55 -5.56 -12.14
CA ASN A 97 3.34 -5.13 -11.47
C ASN A 97 2.69 -3.95 -12.21
N ALA A 98 3.46 -3.04 -12.80
CA ALA A 98 2.93 -1.97 -13.64
C ALA A 98 2.15 -2.55 -14.86
N ALA A 99 2.73 -3.53 -15.55
CA ALA A 99 2.04 -4.21 -16.64
C ALA A 99 0.78 -4.97 -16.18
N ALA A 100 0.81 -5.58 -14.98
CA ALA A 100 -0.36 -6.24 -14.41
C ALA A 100 -1.44 -5.23 -13.97
N PHE A 101 -1.01 -4.09 -13.46
CA PHE A 101 -1.89 -2.97 -13.07
C PHE A 101 -2.68 -2.44 -14.27
N LYS A 102 -2.04 -2.25 -15.42
CA LYS A 102 -2.69 -1.85 -16.68
C LYS A 102 -3.75 -2.86 -17.14
N ARG A 103 -3.52 -4.16 -16.95
CA ARG A 103 -4.53 -5.19 -17.26
C ARG A 103 -5.78 -5.04 -16.38
N ILE A 104 -5.60 -4.74 -15.09
CA ILE A 104 -6.70 -4.45 -14.17
C ILE A 104 -7.45 -3.18 -14.60
N GLN A 105 -6.74 -2.11 -14.95
CA GLN A 105 -7.35 -0.88 -15.47
C GLN A 105 -8.22 -1.16 -16.71
N SER A 106 -7.74 -1.99 -17.63
CA SER A 106 -8.49 -2.38 -18.82
C SER A 106 -9.75 -3.20 -18.51
N GLU A 107 -9.71 -4.05 -17.49
CA GLU A 107 -10.82 -4.94 -17.10
C GLU A 107 -11.88 -4.22 -16.23
N PHE A 108 -11.44 -3.38 -15.28
CA PHE A 108 -12.31 -2.77 -14.26
C PHE A 108 -12.50 -1.25 -14.45
N GLY A 109 -11.88 -0.67 -15.48
CA GLY A 109 -11.88 0.78 -15.72
C GLY A 109 -10.82 1.54 -14.90
N SER A 110 -10.48 1.06 -13.69
CA SER A 110 -9.36 1.57 -12.88
C SER A 110 -8.93 0.52 -11.85
N PHE A 111 -7.71 0.65 -11.33
CA PHE A 111 -7.28 -0.17 -10.20
C PHE A 111 -8.07 0.19 -8.93
N CYS A 112 -8.40 1.46 -8.75
CA CYS A 112 -9.26 1.90 -7.66
C CYS A 112 -10.60 1.18 -7.66
N ASN A 113 -11.28 1.07 -8.81
CA ASN A 113 -12.54 0.32 -8.89
C ASN A 113 -12.36 -1.15 -8.48
N TYR A 114 -11.27 -1.77 -8.92
CA TYR A 114 -10.95 -3.15 -8.58
C TYR A 114 -10.69 -3.33 -7.08
N ILE A 115 -9.77 -2.55 -6.50
CA ILE A 115 -9.36 -2.76 -5.10
C ILE A 115 -10.46 -2.36 -4.11
N TRP A 116 -11.13 -1.23 -4.35
CA TRP A 116 -12.25 -0.78 -3.53
C TRP A 116 -13.49 -1.66 -3.69
N GLY A 117 -13.62 -2.39 -4.79
CA GLY A 117 -14.69 -3.38 -5.00
C GLY A 117 -14.69 -4.48 -3.93
N PHE A 118 -13.54 -4.85 -3.37
CA PHE A 118 -13.44 -5.85 -2.28
C PHE A 118 -14.06 -5.40 -0.96
N THR A 119 -14.24 -4.09 -0.77
CA THR A 119 -14.84 -3.48 0.43
C THR A 119 -16.21 -2.82 0.15
N ASN A 120 -16.80 -3.07 -1.02
CA ASN A 120 -17.99 -2.36 -1.49
C ASN A 120 -17.82 -0.83 -1.47
N HIS A 121 -16.63 -0.35 -1.83
CA HIS A 121 -16.23 1.06 -1.86
C HIS A 121 -16.28 1.77 -0.51
N LYS A 122 -16.12 1.02 0.60
CA LYS A 122 -16.14 1.56 1.97
C LYS A 122 -14.83 1.32 2.68
N THR A 123 -14.47 2.22 3.57
CA THR A 123 -13.39 2.03 4.54
C THR A 123 -13.88 1.11 5.65
N ILE A 124 -13.16 0.03 5.91
CA ILE A 124 -13.47 -0.93 6.98
C ILE A 124 -12.86 -0.46 8.30
N ILE A 125 -13.64 -0.54 9.38
CA ILE A 125 -13.16 -0.49 10.76
C ILE A 125 -13.49 -1.83 11.40
N TYR A 126 -12.47 -2.55 11.85
CA TYR A 126 -12.65 -3.77 12.63
C TYR A 126 -12.88 -3.43 14.10
N GLU A 127 -14.06 -3.82 14.66
CA GLU A 127 -14.51 -3.30 15.97
C GLU A 127 -13.76 -3.89 17.16
N ASN A 128 -13.26 -5.11 17.09
CA ASN A 128 -12.72 -5.87 18.21
C ASN A 128 -11.23 -6.15 18.09
N HIS A 129 -10.47 -5.34 17.36
CA HIS A 129 -9.02 -5.41 17.47
C HIS A 129 -8.61 -5.03 18.89
N PRO A 130 -7.76 -5.85 19.55
CA PRO A 130 -7.17 -5.43 20.83
C PRO A 130 -6.44 -4.10 20.60
N GLU A 131 -6.67 -3.13 21.47
CA GLU A 131 -6.06 -1.80 21.33
C GLU A 131 -4.55 -1.90 21.13
N GLY A 132 -4.06 -1.27 20.04
CA GLY A 132 -2.64 -1.26 19.68
C GLY A 132 -2.07 -2.55 19.08
N HIS A 133 -2.91 -3.56 18.82
CA HIS A 133 -2.48 -4.82 18.22
C HIS A 133 -3.28 -5.08 16.94
N PHE A 134 -2.70 -4.72 15.81
CA PHE A 134 -3.25 -5.06 14.50
C PHE A 134 -2.69 -6.40 14.03
N PRO A 135 -3.51 -7.24 13.38
CA PRO A 135 -3.00 -8.44 12.76
C PRO A 135 -2.03 -8.07 11.63
N THR A 136 -1.07 -8.92 11.35
CA THR A 136 -0.18 -8.71 10.18
C THR A 136 -0.86 -9.04 8.85
N LYS A 137 -1.97 -9.78 8.88
CA LYS A 137 -2.82 -10.17 7.75
C LYS A 137 -4.20 -10.56 8.27
N ASN A 138 -5.20 -10.57 7.39
CA ASN A 138 -6.55 -11.08 7.67
C ASN A 138 -7.14 -11.80 6.45
N GLY A 139 -8.38 -12.26 6.52
CA GLY A 139 -9.07 -12.93 5.43
C GLY A 139 -9.20 -12.05 4.18
N LEU A 140 -9.50 -10.77 4.35
CA LEU A 140 -9.57 -9.81 3.24
C LEU A 140 -8.23 -9.69 2.52
N SER A 141 -7.13 -9.42 3.23
CA SER A 141 -5.80 -9.28 2.63
C SER A 141 -5.32 -10.59 1.99
N THR A 142 -5.68 -11.74 2.58
CA THR A 142 -5.38 -13.06 2.03
C THR A 142 -6.11 -13.30 0.70
N ARG A 143 -7.39 -12.95 0.63
CA ARG A 143 -8.20 -13.06 -0.59
C ARG A 143 -7.68 -12.15 -1.69
N ILE A 144 -7.39 -10.89 -1.41
CA ILE A 144 -6.85 -9.93 -2.38
C ILE A 144 -5.46 -10.35 -2.85
N SER A 145 -4.58 -10.77 -1.92
CA SER A 145 -3.25 -11.30 -2.27
C SER A 145 -3.33 -12.48 -3.24
N LYS A 146 -4.27 -13.39 -3.03
CA LYS A 146 -4.47 -14.55 -3.91
C LYS A 146 -4.91 -14.11 -5.31
N ASP A 147 -5.87 -13.19 -5.41
CA ASP A 147 -6.36 -12.68 -6.71
C ASP A 147 -5.26 -11.91 -7.46
N LEU A 148 -4.54 -11.02 -6.79
CA LEU A 148 -3.42 -10.29 -7.39
C LEU A 148 -2.32 -11.23 -7.91
N LYS A 149 -1.98 -12.28 -7.16
CA LYS A 149 -1.01 -13.30 -7.62
C LYS A 149 -1.50 -14.04 -8.86
N GLN A 150 -2.78 -14.39 -8.93
CA GLN A 150 -3.38 -15.03 -10.12
C GLN A 150 -3.33 -14.09 -11.33
N ARG A 151 -3.42 -12.77 -11.13
CA ARG A 151 -3.25 -11.74 -12.14
C ARG A 151 -1.80 -11.43 -12.50
N GLY A 152 -0.84 -12.14 -11.88
CA GLY A 152 0.58 -12.05 -12.19
C GLY A 152 1.37 -11.02 -11.39
N PHE A 153 0.79 -10.42 -10.34
CA PHE A 153 1.55 -9.54 -9.43
C PHE A 153 2.58 -10.31 -8.62
N LYS A 154 3.70 -9.65 -8.30
CA LYS A 154 4.80 -10.18 -7.52
C LYS A 154 4.99 -9.36 -6.24
N PHE A 155 5.54 -9.98 -5.19
CA PHE A 155 5.75 -9.36 -3.86
C PHE A 155 4.47 -8.79 -3.23
N VAL A 156 3.33 -9.41 -3.50
CA VAL A 156 2.01 -9.04 -2.97
C VAL A 156 1.50 -10.13 -2.00
N GLY A 157 2.31 -10.49 -1.00
CA GLY A 157 1.90 -11.41 0.06
C GLY A 157 0.76 -10.85 0.92
N PRO A 158 0.03 -11.68 1.70
CA PRO A 158 -1.08 -11.20 2.53
C PRO A 158 -0.67 -10.10 3.51
N VAL A 159 0.55 -10.16 4.05
CA VAL A 159 1.10 -9.14 4.96
C VAL A 159 1.30 -7.81 4.22
N THR A 160 1.95 -7.85 3.04
CA THR A 160 2.15 -6.68 2.19
C THR A 160 0.81 -6.05 1.79
N ILE A 161 -0.17 -6.88 1.44
CA ILE A 161 -1.50 -6.40 1.07
C ILE A 161 -2.23 -5.80 2.28
N TYR A 162 -2.11 -6.39 3.47
CA TYR A 162 -2.71 -5.79 4.66
C TYR A 162 -2.15 -4.37 4.93
N SER A 163 -0.83 -4.21 4.87
CA SER A 163 -0.18 -2.90 4.99
C SER A 163 -0.65 -1.92 3.90
N HIS A 164 -0.79 -2.40 2.65
CA HIS A 164 -1.33 -1.59 1.56
C HIS A 164 -2.77 -1.13 1.82
N LEU A 165 -3.64 -2.02 2.33
CA LEU A 165 -5.02 -1.67 2.67
C LEU A 165 -5.10 -0.64 3.79
N GLN A 166 -4.22 -0.73 4.79
CA GLN A 166 -4.08 0.29 5.84
C GLN A 166 -3.60 1.62 5.24
N ALA A 167 -2.48 1.61 4.50
CA ALA A 167 -1.89 2.82 3.94
C ALA A 167 -2.84 3.56 2.99
N SER A 168 -3.62 2.83 2.18
CA SER A 168 -4.55 3.39 1.19
C SER A 168 -5.97 3.63 1.70
N GLY A 169 -6.20 3.46 3.01
CA GLY A 169 -7.44 3.81 3.68
C GLY A 169 -8.63 2.86 3.44
N LEU A 170 -8.39 1.67 2.85
CA LEU A 170 -9.42 0.63 2.80
C LEU A 170 -9.69 0.04 4.18
N ILE A 171 -8.69 0.07 5.07
CA ILE A 171 -8.82 -0.28 6.48
C ILE A 171 -8.35 0.91 7.30
N ASN A 172 -9.18 1.37 8.25
CA ASN A 172 -8.80 2.40 9.20
C ASN A 172 -8.41 1.75 10.53
N ASP A 173 -7.12 1.56 10.73
CA ASP A 173 -6.52 0.97 11.92
C ASP A 173 -5.86 2.03 12.84
N HIS A 174 -6.17 3.31 12.68
CA HIS A 174 -5.81 4.32 13.68
C HIS A 174 -6.43 3.99 15.05
N GLY A 175 -5.70 4.27 16.10
CA GLY A 175 -6.24 4.16 17.47
C GLY A 175 -7.49 5.03 17.64
N LYS A 176 -8.49 4.55 18.37
CA LYS A 176 -9.80 5.23 18.54
C LYS A 176 -9.69 6.66 19.06
N ASP A 177 -8.65 6.95 19.86
CA ASP A 177 -8.38 8.28 20.40
C ASP A 177 -7.53 9.15 19.47
N CYS A 178 -6.96 8.58 18.40
CA CYS A 178 -6.17 9.29 17.42
C CYS A 178 -7.02 10.34 16.70
N PRO A 179 -6.53 11.59 16.53
CA PRO A 179 -7.23 12.61 15.75
C PRO A 179 -7.53 12.16 14.32
N CYS A 180 -6.59 11.45 13.67
CA CYS A 180 -6.75 10.93 12.31
C CYS A 180 -7.91 9.93 12.20
N PHE A 181 -8.10 9.06 13.21
CA PHE A 181 -9.27 8.17 13.25
C PHE A 181 -10.58 8.95 13.18
N LYS A 182 -10.68 10.01 13.98
CA LYS A 182 -11.90 10.83 14.06
C LYS A 182 -12.14 11.62 12.77
N GLU A 183 -11.08 12.10 12.15
CA GLU A 183 -11.13 12.85 10.90
C GLU A 183 -11.57 11.96 9.74
N ILE A 184 -10.93 10.80 9.56
CA ILE A 184 -11.26 9.83 8.51
C ILE A 184 -12.71 9.36 8.65
N ASN A 185 -13.17 9.09 9.87
CA ASN A 185 -14.55 8.67 10.13
C ASN A 185 -15.61 9.72 9.79
N LYS A 186 -15.24 10.99 9.64
CA LYS A 186 -16.16 12.06 9.21
C LYS A 186 -16.22 12.22 7.70
N THR A 187 -15.17 11.82 6.99
CA THR A 187 -14.99 12.11 5.55
C THR A 187 -15.14 10.89 4.67
N ALA A 188 -14.85 9.68 5.18
CA ALA A 188 -14.95 8.43 4.45
C ALA A 188 -16.32 7.75 4.63
N ASP A 189 -16.73 6.96 3.62
CA ASP A 189 -17.86 6.03 3.78
C ASP A 189 -17.40 4.79 4.55
N ILE A 190 -17.91 4.61 5.75
CA ILE A 190 -17.42 3.64 6.72
C ILE A 190 -18.34 2.42 6.81
N VAL A 191 -17.74 1.24 6.90
CA VAL A 191 -18.40 0.02 7.36
C VAL A 191 -17.69 -0.54 8.59
N ARG A 192 -18.46 -0.94 9.60
CA ARG A 192 -17.93 -1.58 10.82
C ARG A 192 -18.18 -3.07 10.73
N LEU A 193 -17.13 -3.85 10.90
CA LEU A 193 -17.17 -5.30 10.81
C LEU A 193 -16.56 -5.91 12.11
N PRO A 194 -17.00 -7.10 12.51
CA PRO A 194 -16.26 -7.88 13.50
C PRO A 194 -14.87 -8.22 12.93
N VAL A 195 -13.92 -8.54 13.79
CA VAL A 195 -12.62 -9.04 13.35
C VAL A 195 -12.82 -10.26 12.46
N ASP A 196 -12.17 -10.26 11.31
CA ASP A 196 -12.17 -11.38 10.37
C ASP A 196 -11.09 -12.37 10.84
N ASP A 197 -11.52 -13.36 11.63
CA ASP A 197 -10.65 -14.40 12.21
C ASP A 197 -10.26 -15.49 11.19
N GLU A 198 -10.68 -15.42 9.94
CA GLU A 198 -10.27 -16.33 8.88
C GLU A 198 -8.88 -15.94 8.34
N ALA A 199 -7.83 -16.24 9.11
CA ALA A 199 -6.44 -16.06 8.70
C ALA A 199 -5.77 -17.41 8.34
#